data_ca9a9bd6f7466dff04c1b185839d878b
#
_entry.id   ca9a9bd6f7466dff04c1b185839d878b
#
_cell.length_a   1.000
_cell.length_b   1.000
_cell.length_c   1.000
_cell.angle_alpha   90.00
_cell.angle_beta   90.00
_cell.angle_gamma   90.00
#
_symmetry.space_group_name_H-M   'P 1'
#
loop_
_entity.id
_entity.type
_entity.pdbx_description
1 polymer ?
#
loop_
_entity_poly.entity_id
_entity_poly.type
_entity_poly.pdbx_seq_one_letter_code
_entity_poly.pdbx_strand_id
1 'polypeptide(L)'
;MIVVVMLAAALSACASSPSPPPTRAALLNYSSNDDAPELVKTSTPQSCAVYARERSGIALYGDAYTWWDQARGRYQEVSQPLAGSVMVLTGYAGPKHGHVALVTRIVSSREIRVDHANWLNDGNVYLNTPVIDVSAANDWSEVRLWNTRDGHLGSSTYRVQGFISSLRVAAS
;
A
#
# COMPACT_ATOMS: atom_id res chain seq x y z
N MET A 1 -16.26 4.41 -63.68
CA MET A 1 -16.99 3.86 -62.54
C MET A 1 -15.93 3.32 -61.56
N ILE A 2 -15.57 4.12 -60.55
CA ILE A 2 -14.51 3.78 -59.60
C ILE A 2 -15.21 3.31 -58.33
N VAL A 3 -14.99 2.01 -57.97
CA VAL A 3 -15.51 1.43 -56.71
C VAL A 3 -14.47 1.67 -55.61
N VAL A 4 -14.81 2.53 -54.64
CA VAL A 4 -14.02 2.74 -53.43
C VAL A 4 -14.45 1.72 -52.37
N VAL A 5 -13.57 0.76 -52.07
CA VAL A 5 -13.76 -0.20 -50.98
C VAL A 5 -13.28 0.46 -49.68
N MET A 6 -14.21 0.79 -48.80
CA MET A 6 -13.90 1.25 -47.42
C MET A 6 -13.59 0.02 -46.56
N LEU A 7 -12.35 -0.07 -46.10
CA LEU A 7 -11.91 -1.09 -45.15
C LEU A 7 -12.17 -0.56 -43.73
N ALA A 8 -13.18 -1.10 -43.04
CA ALA A 8 -13.47 -0.77 -41.66
C ALA A 8 -12.53 -1.60 -40.74
N ALA A 9 -11.57 -0.92 -40.09
CA ALA A 9 -10.74 -1.53 -39.05
C ALA A 9 -11.53 -1.61 -37.74
N ALA A 10 -11.90 -2.80 -37.31
CA ALA A 10 -12.48 -3.03 -35.99
C ALA A 10 -11.38 -2.99 -34.92
N LEU A 11 -11.35 -1.93 -34.11
CA LEU A 11 -10.52 -1.84 -32.91
C LEU A 11 -11.16 -2.73 -31.82
N SER A 12 -10.64 -3.94 -31.63
CA SER A 12 -10.95 -4.78 -30.47
C SER A 12 -10.29 -4.16 -29.24
N ALA A 13 -11.05 -3.41 -28.45
CA ALA A 13 -10.66 -3.01 -27.12
C ALA A 13 -10.73 -4.24 -26.20
N CYS A 14 -9.57 -4.77 -25.80
CA CYS A 14 -9.49 -5.75 -24.72
C CYS A 14 -9.84 -5.03 -23.41
N ALA A 15 -11.08 -5.08 -23.00
CA ALA A 15 -11.50 -4.69 -21.66
C ALA A 15 -10.99 -5.76 -20.68
N SER A 16 -9.90 -5.46 -19.98
CA SER A 16 -9.44 -6.28 -18.85
C SER A 16 -10.47 -6.16 -17.73
N SER A 17 -11.21 -7.25 -17.47
CA SER A 17 -12.13 -7.30 -16.34
C SER A 17 -11.34 -7.17 -15.03
N PRO A 18 -11.80 -6.37 -14.05
CA PRO A 18 -11.15 -6.29 -12.75
C PRO A 18 -11.10 -7.66 -12.09
N SER A 19 -9.94 -8.02 -11.55
CA SER A 19 -9.77 -9.30 -10.84
C SER A 19 -10.70 -9.34 -9.63
N PRO A 20 -11.41 -10.45 -9.37
CA PRO A 20 -12.27 -10.57 -8.20
C PRO A 20 -11.43 -10.45 -6.90
N PRO A 21 -12.04 -10.01 -5.80
CA PRO A 21 -11.35 -9.97 -4.51
C PRO A 21 -10.84 -11.37 -4.13
N PRO A 22 -9.68 -11.46 -3.46
CA PRO A 22 -9.08 -12.74 -3.11
C PRO A 22 -10.02 -13.56 -2.22
N THR A 23 -10.20 -14.83 -2.56
CA THR A 23 -10.99 -15.75 -1.77
C THR A 23 -10.26 -16.10 -0.46
N ARG A 24 -11.02 -16.49 0.57
CA ARG A 24 -10.44 -16.94 1.85
C ARG A 24 -9.39 -18.06 1.66
N ALA A 25 -9.56 -18.92 0.66
CA ALA A 25 -8.60 -19.99 0.34
C ALA A 25 -7.28 -19.44 -0.23
N ALA A 26 -7.31 -18.37 -1.04
CA ALA A 26 -6.09 -17.72 -1.54
C ALA A 26 -5.29 -17.03 -0.40
N LEU A 27 -5.99 -16.61 0.66
CA LEU A 27 -5.37 -16.00 1.84
C LEU A 27 -4.79 -17.04 2.83
N LEU A 28 -5.16 -18.31 2.72
CA LEU A 28 -4.70 -19.39 3.62
C LEU A 28 -3.47 -20.14 3.09
N ASN A 29 -3.13 -19.99 1.81
CA ASN A 29 -1.94 -20.62 1.20
C ASN A 29 -0.67 -19.79 1.36
N TYR A 30 -0.60 -18.98 2.42
CA TYR A 30 0.62 -18.27 2.78
C TYR A 30 1.62 -19.28 3.36
N SER A 31 2.45 -19.85 2.52
CA SER A 31 3.49 -20.79 2.91
C SER A 31 4.85 -20.36 2.39
N SER A 32 5.71 -20.24 3.30
CA SER A 32 7.11 -20.63 3.46
C SER A 32 8.14 -19.53 3.69
N ASN A 33 8.87 -19.77 4.62
CA ASN A 33 10.13 -19.44 5.28
C ASN A 33 10.80 -18.06 5.06
N ASP A 34 10.85 -17.49 3.86
CA ASP A 34 11.40 -16.14 3.61
C ASP A 34 10.33 -15.06 3.42
N ASP A 35 9.07 -15.47 3.35
CA ASP A 35 7.90 -14.61 3.10
C ASP A 35 7.00 -14.41 4.32
N ALA A 36 7.33 -15.00 5.45
CA ALA A 36 6.54 -14.87 6.67
C ALA A 36 6.61 -13.43 7.23
N PRO A 37 5.49 -12.85 7.67
CA PRO A 37 5.52 -11.60 8.40
C PRO A 37 6.20 -11.79 9.75
N GLU A 38 7.02 -10.83 10.14
CA GLU A 38 7.82 -10.89 11.36
C GLU A 38 7.50 -9.71 12.29
N LEU A 39 7.40 -10.00 13.58
CA LEU A 39 7.32 -8.99 14.66
C LEU A 39 8.68 -8.88 15.34
N VAL A 40 9.36 -7.76 15.13
CA VAL A 40 10.62 -7.42 15.77
C VAL A 40 10.35 -6.56 17.00
N LYS A 41 10.60 -7.11 18.17
CA LYS A 41 10.54 -6.36 19.44
C LYS A 41 11.71 -5.40 19.51
N THR A 42 11.43 -4.14 19.80
CA THR A 42 12.44 -3.09 19.91
C THR A 42 12.64 -2.67 21.36
N SER A 43 13.89 -2.41 21.74
CA SER A 43 14.22 -1.88 23.09
C SER A 43 13.83 -0.41 23.24
N THR A 44 13.80 0.34 22.13
CA THR A 44 13.34 1.73 22.07
C THR A 44 12.10 1.78 21.16
N PRO A 45 10.96 2.26 21.68
CA PRO A 45 9.74 2.35 20.86
C PRO A 45 9.96 3.14 19.58
N GLN A 46 9.53 2.56 18.47
CA GLN A 46 9.56 3.19 17.14
C GLN A 46 8.19 3.79 16.80
N SER A 47 8.17 4.96 16.15
CA SER A 47 6.94 5.45 15.53
C SER A 47 6.89 5.11 14.05
N CYS A 48 5.68 4.93 13.49
CA CYS A 48 5.51 4.63 12.07
C CYS A 48 6.13 5.71 11.17
N ALA A 49 5.98 6.99 11.53
CA ALA A 49 6.52 8.12 10.77
C ALA A 49 8.06 8.16 10.77
N VAL A 50 8.69 7.93 11.93
CA VAL A 50 10.17 7.87 12.01
C VAL A 50 10.68 6.69 11.20
N TYR A 51 10.11 5.51 11.40
CA TYR A 51 10.51 4.30 10.70
C TYR A 51 10.38 4.45 9.17
N ALA A 52 9.22 4.91 8.69
CA ALA A 52 8.98 5.10 7.27
C ALA A 52 9.95 6.12 6.65
N ARG A 53 10.21 7.25 7.34
CA ARG A 53 11.16 8.28 6.89
C ARG A 53 12.58 7.73 6.71
N GLU A 54 13.07 7.04 7.72
CA GLU A 54 14.44 6.52 7.73
C GLU A 54 14.67 5.44 6.67
N ARG A 55 13.65 4.65 6.36
CA ARG A 55 13.74 3.54 5.42
C ARG A 55 13.43 3.92 3.97
N SER A 56 12.52 4.88 3.75
CA SER A 56 12.13 5.31 2.40
C SER A 56 12.99 6.44 1.83
N GLY A 57 13.70 7.19 2.69
CA GLY A 57 14.37 8.44 2.30
C GLY A 57 13.41 9.61 2.06
N ILE A 58 12.11 9.45 2.34
CA ILE A 58 11.10 10.51 2.22
C ILE A 58 11.19 11.42 3.47
N ALA A 59 11.71 12.63 3.29
CA ALA A 59 11.94 13.58 4.38
C ALA A 59 10.67 14.35 4.77
N LEU A 60 9.65 13.64 5.25
CA LEU A 60 8.44 14.19 5.86
C LEU A 60 8.48 13.99 7.38
N TYR A 61 7.91 14.94 8.12
CA TYR A 61 8.01 14.99 9.59
C TYR A 61 6.63 15.18 10.21
N GLY A 62 6.53 14.87 11.50
CA GLY A 62 5.28 14.96 12.26
C GLY A 62 4.39 13.74 12.04
N ASP A 63 3.13 13.93 12.39
CA ASP A 63 2.14 12.85 12.44
C ASP A 63 1.79 12.29 11.06
N ALA A 64 1.60 10.97 10.99
CA ALA A 64 1.35 10.24 9.74
C ALA A 64 0.15 10.79 8.95
N TYR A 65 -0.92 11.26 9.61
CA TYR A 65 -2.08 11.82 8.92
C TYR A 65 -1.79 13.10 8.13
N THR A 66 -0.66 13.78 8.40
CA THR A 66 -0.25 14.99 7.69
C THR A 66 0.62 14.72 6.47
N TRP A 67 1.09 13.48 6.31
CA TRP A 67 2.11 13.15 5.32
C TRP A 67 1.65 13.37 3.88
N TRP A 68 0.40 13.03 3.59
CA TRP A 68 -0.15 13.23 2.25
C TRP A 68 -0.12 14.70 1.84
N ASP A 69 -0.65 15.58 2.68
CA ASP A 69 -0.63 17.02 2.38
C ASP A 69 0.77 17.61 2.34
N GLN A 70 1.70 17.12 3.16
CA GLN A 70 3.09 17.52 3.13
C GLN A 70 3.84 17.05 1.88
N ALA A 71 3.42 15.93 1.27
CA ALA A 71 4.03 15.39 0.06
C ALA A 71 3.71 16.23 -1.19
N ARG A 72 2.56 16.89 -1.17
CA ARG A 72 2.07 17.67 -2.32
C ARG A 72 3.10 18.68 -2.81
N GLY A 73 3.43 18.60 -4.11
CA GLY A 73 4.44 19.48 -4.74
C GLY A 73 5.89 19.18 -4.34
N ARG A 74 6.15 18.19 -3.48
CA ARG A 74 7.50 17.78 -3.07
C ARG A 74 7.87 16.40 -3.54
N TYR A 75 6.91 15.47 -3.47
CA TYR A 75 7.05 14.07 -3.84
C TYR A 75 5.91 13.68 -4.78
N GLN A 76 6.09 12.59 -5.52
CA GLN A 76 5.01 12.06 -6.34
C GLN A 76 3.99 11.34 -5.47
N GLU A 77 2.74 11.76 -5.61
CA GLU A 77 1.57 11.12 -5.01
C GLU A 77 0.92 10.24 -6.07
N VAL A 78 0.81 8.95 -5.80
CA VAL A 78 0.27 7.97 -6.76
C VAL A 78 -0.82 7.12 -6.09
N SER A 79 -1.78 6.64 -6.89
CA SER A 79 -2.87 5.79 -6.42
C SER A 79 -2.51 4.31 -6.36
N GLN A 80 -1.45 3.89 -7.07
CA GLN A 80 -1.01 2.50 -7.12
C GLN A 80 0.28 2.32 -6.32
N PRO A 81 0.45 1.18 -5.65
CA PRO A 81 1.66 0.90 -4.90
C PRO A 81 2.89 0.75 -5.80
N LEU A 82 4.00 1.29 -5.34
CA LEU A 82 5.32 1.10 -5.93
C LEU A 82 6.27 0.59 -4.85
N ALA A 83 7.15 -0.34 -5.16
CA ALA A 83 8.20 -0.75 -4.22
C ALA A 83 9.08 0.47 -3.86
N GLY A 84 9.32 0.66 -2.57
CA GLY A 84 10.01 1.85 -2.04
C GLY A 84 9.11 3.06 -1.78
N SER A 85 7.83 3.03 -2.18
CA SER A 85 6.86 4.08 -1.81
C SER A 85 6.36 3.89 -0.37
N VAL A 86 5.77 4.93 0.18
CA VAL A 86 5.12 4.91 1.50
C VAL A 86 3.61 4.95 1.32
N MET A 87 2.93 3.88 1.75
CA MET A 87 1.48 3.82 1.85
C MET A 87 1.00 4.73 2.98
N VAL A 88 -0.03 5.53 2.73
CA VAL A 88 -0.63 6.44 3.72
C VAL A 88 -2.06 5.98 4.01
N LEU A 89 -2.29 5.54 5.24
CA LEU A 89 -3.62 5.19 5.75
C LEU A 89 -4.24 6.38 6.49
N THR A 90 -5.53 6.58 6.28
CA THR A 90 -6.32 7.59 7.00
C THR A 90 -7.24 6.96 8.03
N GLY A 91 -7.49 7.68 9.13
CA GLY A 91 -8.48 7.25 10.12
C GLY A 91 -8.13 5.97 10.88
N TYR A 92 -6.87 5.60 10.95
CA TYR A 92 -6.41 4.37 11.60
C TYR A 92 -6.92 4.20 13.04
N ALA A 93 -6.86 5.25 13.83
CA ALA A 93 -7.36 5.27 15.22
C ALA A 93 -8.14 6.56 15.51
N GLY A 94 -8.82 7.10 14.48
CA GLY A 94 -9.57 8.33 14.56
C GLY A 94 -9.12 9.36 13.51
N PRO A 95 -9.83 10.49 13.37
CA PRO A 95 -9.66 11.41 12.23
C PRO A 95 -8.30 12.12 12.18
N LYS A 96 -7.60 12.20 13.32
CA LYS A 96 -6.24 12.77 13.41
C LYS A 96 -5.17 11.71 13.65
N HIS A 97 -5.50 10.45 13.37
CA HIS A 97 -4.56 9.34 13.49
C HIS A 97 -4.48 8.65 12.14
N GLY A 98 -3.34 8.81 11.50
CA GLY A 98 -2.97 8.09 10.30
C GLY A 98 -1.94 7.01 10.61
N HIS A 99 -1.63 6.21 9.60
CA HIS A 99 -0.51 5.29 9.67
C HIS A 99 0.25 5.32 8.34
N VAL A 100 1.55 5.12 8.40
CA VAL A 100 2.40 5.04 7.21
C VAL A 100 3.22 3.76 7.24
N ALA A 101 3.37 3.15 6.08
CA ALA A 101 4.08 1.90 5.91
C ALA A 101 4.91 1.91 4.62
N LEU A 102 6.15 1.45 4.68
CA LEU A 102 7.02 1.31 3.52
C LEU A 102 6.59 0.11 2.68
N VAL A 103 6.27 0.30 1.41
CA VAL A 103 6.03 -0.81 0.47
C VAL A 103 7.37 -1.44 0.10
N THR A 104 7.58 -2.68 0.50
CA THR A 104 8.81 -3.42 0.23
C THR A 104 8.71 -4.28 -1.02
N ARG A 105 7.51 -4.78 -1.34
CA ARG A 105 7.30 -5.66 -2.49
C ARG A 105 5.86 -5.60 -3.01
N ILE A 106 5.71 -5.70 -4.32
CA ILE A 106 4.43 -5.95 -5.00
C ILE A 106 4.34 -7.45 -5.25
N VAL A 107 3.34 -8.12 -4.68
CA VAL A 107 3.12 -9.56 -4.83
C VAL A 107 2.13 -9.85 -5.96
N SER A 108 1.05 -9.09 -6.00
CA SER A 108 0.02 -9.19 -7.05
C SER A 108 -0.70 -7.85 -7.24
N SER A 109 -1.71 -7.81 -8.10
CA SER A 109 -2.56 -6.63 -8.26
C SER A 109 -3.39 -6.28 -7.01
N ARG A 110 -3.45 -7.20 -6.03
CA ARG A 110 -4.22 -7.03 -4.79
C ARG A 110 -3.42 -7.32 -3.52
N GLU A 111 -2.11 -7.59 -3.65
CA GLU A 111 -1.29 -7.90 -2.49
C GLU A 111 0.07 -7.22 -2.58
N ILE A 112 0.44 -6.52 -1.52
CA ILE A 112 1.77 -5.98 -1.31
C ILE A 112 2.32 -6.45 0.03
N ARG A 113 3.64 -6.29 0.18
CA ARG A 113 4.33 -6.40 1.47
C ARG A 113 4.76 -5.03 1.92
N VAL A 114 4.61 -4.80 3.21
CA VAL A 114 5.07 -3.55 3.82
C VAL A 114 5.89 -3.80 5.08
N ASP A 115 6.82 -2.89 5.34
CA ASP A 115 7.47 -2.76 6.63
C ASP A 115 6.94 -1.52 7.33
N HIS A 116 6.59 -1.65 8.60
CA HIS A 116 6.08 -0.54 9.38
C HIS A 116 6.39 -0.68 10.89
N ALA A 117 6.12 0.35 11.65
CA ALA A 117 6.30 0.31 13.10
C ALA A 117 5.07 0.82 13.84
N ASN A 118 4.96 0.45 15.11
CA ASN A 118 3.91 0.92 16.02
C ASN A 118 2.47 0.60 15.57
N TRP A 119 2.27 -0.52 14.87
CA TRP A 119 0.95 -0.87 14.31
C TRP A 119 -0.13 -0.97 15.38
N LEU A 120 0.14 -1.62 16.48
CA LEU A 120 -0.81 -1.75 17.60
C LEU A 120 -0.48 -0.78 18.75
N ASN A 121 0.13 0.35 18.44
CA ASN A 121 0.60 1.32 19.41
C ASN A 121 1.58 0.73 20.45
N ASP A 122 2.38 -0.23 20.01
CA ASP A 122 3.26 -1.06 20.86
C ASP A 122 4.75 -0.73 20.70
N GLY A 123 5.09 0.21 19.79
CA GLY A 123 6.45 0.63 19.51
C GLY A 123 7.31 -0.39 18.78
N ASN A 124 6.78 -1.55 18.40
CA ASN A 124 7.53 -2.59 17.71
C ASN A 124 7.58 -2.37 16.20
N VAL A 125 8.49 -3.08 15.52
CA VAL A 125 8.61 -3.11 14.07
C VAL A 125 7.96 -4.38 13.53
N TYR A 126 7.23 -4.23 12.45
CA TYR A 126 6.56 -5.29 11.71
C TYR A 126 7.16 -5.35 10.31
N LEU A 127 7.76 -6.46 9.97
CA LEU A 127 8.41 -6.68 8.67
C LEU A 127 7.59 -7.60 7.79
N ASN A 128 7.69 -7.40 6.49
CA ASN A 128 7.07 -8.22 5.47
C ASN A 128 5.56 -8.45 5.69
N THR A 129 4.88 -7.46 6.25
CA THR A 129 3.45 -7.54 6.58
C THR A 129 2.62 -7.56 5.30
N PRO A 130 1.78 -8.59 5.08
CA PRO A 130 0.83 -8.60 3.96
C PRO A 130 -0.21 -7.50 4.10
N VAL A 131 -0.44 -6.78 3.01
CA VAL A 131 -1.54 -5.84 2.85
C VAL A 131 -2.33 -6.24 1.64
N ILE A 132 -3.63 -6.44 1.83
CA ILE A 132 -4.55 -6.91 0.82
C ILE A 132 -5.48 -5.78 0.41
N ASP A 133 -5.51 -5.46 -0.88
CA ASP A 133 -6.54 -4.60 -1.46
C ASP A 133 -7.89 -5.32 -1.42
N VAL A 134 -8.85 -4.75 -0.71
CA VAL A 134 -10.22 -5.24 -0.60
C VAL A 134 -11.22 -4.28 -1.25
N SER A 135 -10.73 -3.25 -1.94
CA SER A 135 -11.56 -2.33 -2.70
C SER A 135 -12.31 -3.05 -3.83
N ALA A 136 -13.55 -2.63 -4.10
CA ALA A 136 -14.37 -3.23 -5.15
C ALA A 136 -13.75 -3.02 -6.55
N ALA A 137 -13.10 -1.87 -6.75
CA ALA A 137 -12.53 -1.48 -8.05
C ALA A 137 -11.08 -1.97 -8.27
N ASN A 138 -10.46 -2.65 -7.31
CA ASN A 138 -9.02 -2.99 -7.36
C ASN A 138 -8.15 -1.74 -7.55
N ASP A 139 -8.43 -0.70 -6.78
CA ASP A 139 -7.83 0.63 -6.90
C ASP A 139 -7.01 1.06 -5.68
N TRP A 140 -6.85 0.14 -4.71
CA TRP A 140 -6.13 0.36 -3.45
C TRP A 140 -6.75 1.41 -2.53
N SER A 141 -8.01 1.79 -2.75
CA SER A 141 -8.72 2.73 -1.86
C SER A 141 -9.02 2.15 -0.48
N GLU A 142 -9.13 0.82 -0.37
CA GLU A 142 -9.42 0.10 0.87
C GLU A 142 -8.56 -1.14 1.01
N VAL A 143 -7.94 -1.30 2.19
CA VAL A 143 -7.05 -2.44 2.46
C VAL A 143 -7.35 -3.10 3.80
N ARG A 144 -6.90 -4.34 3.92
CA ARG A 144 -6.77 -5.07 5.19
C ARG A 144 -5.32 -5.47 5.39
N LEU A 145 -4.85 -5.37 6.62
CA LEU A 145 -3.48 -5.74 6.99
C LEU A 145 -3.49 -7.07 7.75
N TRP A 146 -2.41 -7.80 7.57
CA TRP A 146 -2.15 -9.01 8.34
C TRP A 146 -1.86 -8.69 9.81
N ASN A 147 -2.49 -9.42 10.71
CA ASN A 147 -2.17 -9.35 12.13
C ASN A 147 -1.06 -10.38 12.42
N THR A 148 0.16 -9.89 12.50
CA THR A 148 1.34 -10.73 12.71
C THR A 148 1.35 -11.41 14.08
N ARG A 149 0.68 -10.84 15.09
CA ARG A 149 0.59 -11.44 16.42
C ARG A 149 -0.32 -12.66 16.44
N ASP A 150 -1.44 -12.57 15.74
CA ASP A 150 -2.49 -13.60 15.76
C ASP A 150 -2.41 -14.53 14.55
N GLY A 151 -1.55 -14.22 13.56
CA GLY A 151 -1.31 -15.06 12.40
C GLY A 151 -2.48 -15.14 11.42
N HIS A 152 -3.25 -14.08 11.26
CA HIS A 152 -4.37 -14.03 10.30
C HIS A 152 -4.57 -12.64 9.72
N LEU A 153 -5.31 -12.56 8.60
CA LEU A 153 -5.70 -11.27 8.03
C LEU A 153 -6.67 -10.55 8.98
N GLY A 154 -6.32 -9.33 9.39
CA GLY A 154 -7.15 -8.50 10.24
C GLY A 154 -8.57 -8.31 9.70
N SER A 155 -9.57 -8.15 10.55
CA SER A 155 -10.97 -7.95 10.13
C SER A 155 -11.29 -6.51 9.73
N SER A 156 -10.52 -5.54 10.22
CA SER A 156 -10.75 -4.13 9.96
C SER A 156 -10.31 -3.75 8.55
N THR A 157 -11.13 -2.94 7.89
CA THR A 157 -10.79 -2.29 6.61
C THR A 157 -10.30 -0.87 6.88
N TYR A 158 -9.21 -0.50 6.23
CA TYR A 158 -8.58 0.82 6.34
C TYR A 158 -8.61 1.53 5.00
N ARG A 159 -8.87 2.84 5.02
CA ARG A 159 -8.80 3.67 3.82
C ARG A 159 -7.37 4.06 3.53
N VAL A 160 -6.97 3.90 2.28
CA VAL A 160 -5.69 4.36 1.76
C VAL A 160 -5.89 5.70 1.07
N GLN A 161 -5.10 6.69 1.46
CA GLN A 161 -5.10 7.99 0.78
C GLN A 161 -4.30 7.93 -0.52
N GLY A 162 -3.29 7.10 -0.56
CA GLY A 162 -2.43 6.82 -1.70
C GLY A 162 -1.03 6.39 -1.24
N PHE A 163 -0.09 6.47 -2.18
CA PHE A 163 1.31 6.10 -1.97
C PHE A 163 2.20 7.28 -2.33
N ILE A 164 3.15 7.61 -1.45
CA ILE A 164 4.13 8.66 -1.67
C ILE A 164 5.39 7.99 -2.22
N SER A 165 5.77 8.32 -3.45
CA SER A 165 7.02 7.85 -4.05
C SER A 165 8.19 8.71 -3.58
N SER A 166 9.39 8.11 -3.41
CA SER A 166 10.62 8.86 -3.11
C SER A 166 11.09 9.77 -4.25
N LEU A 167 10.52 9.61 -5.44
CA LEU A 167 10.78 10.50 -6.56
C LEU A 167 10.26 11.90 -6.25
N ARG A 168 11.12 12.90 -6.41
CA ARG A 168 10.72 14.29 -6.21
C ARG A 168 10.00 14.85 -7.42
N VAL A 169 9.04 15.71 -7.17
CA VAL A 169 8.44 16.53 -8.24
C VAL A 169 9.52 17.51 -8.71
N ALA A 170 9.71 17.61 -10.04
CA ALA A 170 10.63 18.59 -10.60
C ALA A 170 10.18 20.01 -10.23
N ALA A 171 11.11 20.85 -9.81
CA ALA A 171 10.83 22.27 -9.61
C ALA A 171 10.53 22.89 -10.99
N SER A 172 9.35 23.47 -11.16
CA SER A 172 8.93 24.24 -12.33
C SER A 172 9.45 25.67 -12.25
#